data_76e45d94087adc11a7d129d4efaf84f0
#
_entry.id   76e45d94087adc11a7d129d4efaf84f0
#
_cell.length_a   1.000
_cell.length_b   1.000
_cell.length_c   1.000
_cell.angle_alpha   90.00
_cell.angle_beta   90.00
_cell.angle_gamma   90.00
#
_symmetry.space_group_name_H-M   'P 1'
#
loop_
_entity.id
_entity.type
_entity.pdbx_description
1 polymer ?
#
loop_
_entity_poly.entity_id
_entity_poly.type
_entity_poly.pdbx_seq_one_letter_code
_entity_poly.pdbx_strand_id
1 'polypeptide(L)'
;MKLPKYYSLFEPAYSEEIAGEQIFLLKYEKIPSTSVDRTLYTDKILKYFEEKGFKPFSKLSSLGGRNGTLRGSDEVLWVCDNKELLLKTKKDKSSKEMKVMLYYSLENGELKDQIDISFLDRHKIRRKKSTISLIRAQGGGYLDLEDYEVKIPKTDLSLNYGEEFKKIHETIINKLNKKEEKGIVLLHGEPGTGKTTYIKYLSTQVKTKNVIFVPPSMAEMLTDPSIIPFLMDYRNSILIIEDAEKVLGSRESGSTSSQSTSNLLNLTDGILGDCLNIQIVATFNTKRDNIDEAFMRKGRLIAEHKFEKLSVEETNNLLQHIGKDVEVKEGMVLSDIYNIDVDVYKTIKKGKIGF
;
A
#
# COMPACT_ATOMS: atom_id res chain seq x y z
N MET A 1 21.68 -10.86 35.09
CA MET A 1 22.73 -11.13 34.11
C MET A 1 23.31 -9.79 33.63
N LYS A 2 24.62 -9.54 33.79
CA LYS A 2 25.25 -8.35 33.20
C LYS A 2 25.55 -8.69 31.74
N LEU A 3 24.94 -7.99 30.80
CA LEU A 3 25.26 -8.14 29.38
C LEU A 3 26.75 -7.79 29.15
N PRO A 4 27.46 -8.53 28.29
CA PRO A 4 28.84 -8.22 27.96
C PRO A 4 28.95 -6.80 27.36
N LYS A 5 30.00 -6.05 27.76
CA LYS A 5 30.23 -4.66 27.37
C LYS A 5 30.42 -4.41 25.84
N TYR A 6 30.49 -5.47 25.06
CA TYR A 6 30.90 -5.40 23.64
C TYR A 6 29.79 -5.68 22.63
N TYR A 7 28.55 -5.94 23.09
CA TYR A 7 27.44 -6.16 22.17
C TYR A 7 26.61 -4.88 22.02
N SER A 8 26.46 -4.47 20.80
CA SER A 8 25.47 -3.43 20.47
C SER A 8 24.08 -3.97 20.75
N LEU A 9 23.34 -3.32 21.63
CA LEU A 9 21.93 -3.61 21.88
C LEU A 9 21.04 -3.08 20.75
N PHE A 10 21.65 -2.46 19.76
CA PHE A 10 20.97 -1.87 18.61
C PHE A 10 21.20 -2.73 17.38
N GLU A 11 20.20 -2.78 16.52
CA GLU A 11 20.32 -3.43 15.22
C GLU A 11 21.40 -2.77 14.36
N PRO A 12 22.19 -3.57 13.61
CA PRO A 12 23.37 -3.05 12.97
C PRO A 12 23.07 -1.97 11.94
N ALA A 13 23.91 -1.00 11.99
CA ALA A 13 24.33 -0.05 10.99
C ALA A 13 23.45 1.16 10.65
N TYR A 14 22.14 1.17 10.78
CA TYR A 14 21.33 2.36 10.40
C TYR A 14 19.98 2.49 11.08
N SER A 15 19.58 1.60 11.97
CA SER A 15 18.36 1.71 12.76
C SER A 15 18.68 1.99 14.21
N GLU A 16 18.13 3.05 14.77
CA GLU A 16 18.11 3.31 16.21
C GLU A 16 17.09 2.37 16.90
N GLU A 17 17.07 1.08 16.53
CA GLU A 17 16.12 0.09 17.04
C GLU A 17 16.80 -0.90 17.97
N ILE A 18 16.06 -1.40 18.97
CA ILE A 18 16.58 -2.39 19.90
C ILE A 18 16.65 -3.76 19.21
N ALA A 19 17.83 -4.39 19.25
CA ALA A 19 18.10 -5.71 18.68
C ALA A 19 17.47 -6.82 19.53
N GLY A 20 16.18 -7.07 19.34
CA GLY A 20 15.42 -8.05 20.14
C GLY A 20 15.95 -9.48 20.03
N GLU A 21 16.34 -9.91 18.83
CA GLU A 21 16.89 -11.27 18.59
C GLU A 21 18.21 -11.48 19.32
N GLN A 22 19.11 -10.52 19.27
CA GLN A 22 20.40 -10.60 19.96
C GLN A 22 20.22 -10.63 21.47
N ILE A 23 19.28 -9.85 22.00
CA ILE A 23 19.01 -9.85 23.44
C ILE A 23 18.36 -11.16 23.88
N PHE A 24 17.48 -11.74 23.07
CA PHE A 24 16.90 -13.06 23.34
C PHE A 24 18.00 -14.13 23.40
N LEU A 25 18.88 -14.18 22.39
CA LEU A 25 20.01 -15.10 22.35
C LEU A 25 20.92 -14.95 23.57
N LEU A 26 21.28 -13.71 23.93
CA LEU A 26 22.12 -13.44 25.09
C LEU A 26 21.48 -13.78 26.43
N LYS A 27 20.15 -13.64 26.54
CA LYS A 27 19.43 -13.91 27.80
C LYS A 27 19.13 -15.38 28.01
N TYR A 28 18.73 -16.07 26.95
CA TYR A 28 18.20 -17.43 27.00
C TYR A 28 19.13 -18.47 26.38
N GLU A 29 20.23 -18.04 25.76
CA GLU A 29 21.21 -18.88 25.05
C GLU A 29 20.59 -19.74 23.93
N LYS A 30 19.49 -19.24 23.33
CA LYS A 30 18.71 -19.90 22.29
C LYS A 30 18.44 -18.95 21.13
N ILE A 31 18.39 -19.50 19.91
CA ILE A 31 17.97 -18.74 18.73
C ILE A 31 16.45 -18.54 18.80
N PRO A 32 15.96 -17.30 18.77
CA PRO A 32 14.53 -17.07 18.85
C PRO A 32 13.82 -17.42 17.54
N SER A 33 12.63 -17.97 17.67
CA SER A 33 11.62 -17.84 16.64
C SER A 33 10.90 -16.52 16.82
N THR A 34 10.78 -15.75 15.75
CA THR A 34 10.01 -14.51 15.77
C THR A 34 8.58 -14.81 15.31
N SER A 35 7.62 -14.37 16.05
CA SER A 35 6.27 -14.32 15.57
C SER A 35 5.55 -13.12 16.13
N VAL A 36 4.65 -12.63 15.30
CA VAL A 36 3.66 -11.62 15.64
C VAL A 36 4.19 -10.19 15.57
N ASP A 37 4.43 -9.71 14.36
CA ASP A 37 4.32 -8.29 14.10
C ASP A 37 2.82 -7.92 14.08
N ARG A 38 2.34 -7.28 15.14
CA ARG A 38 0.94 -6.83 15.28
C ARG A 38 0.92 -5.36 15.68
N THR A 39 0.08 -4.60 15.00
CA THR A 39 -0.27 -3.25 15.45
C THR A 39 -1.53 -3.33 16.32
N LEU A 40 -1.43 -2.92 17.57
CA LEU A 40 -2.44 -3.12 18.61
C LEU A 40 -2.76 -1.79 19.32
N TYR A 41 -3.93 -1.71 19.97
CA TYR A 41 -4.27 -0.59 20.85
C TYR A 41 -3.49 -0.66 22.17
N THR A 42 -2.83 0.43 22.54
CA THR A 42 -1.82 0.47 23.60
C THR A 42 -2.32 0.05 24.98
N ASP A 43 -3.41 0.64 25.45
CA ASP A 43 -3.69 0.64 26.91
C ASP A 43 -4.10 -0.75 27.45
N LYS A 44 -4.89 -1.50 26.68
CA LYS A 44 -5.33 -2.84 27.09
C LYS A 44 -4.25 -3.90 26.92
N ILE A 45 -3.35 -3.70 25.98
CA ILE A 45 -2.31 -4.67 25.64
C ILE A 45 -1.18 -4.62 26.64
N LEU A 46 -0.72 -3.44 27.06
CA LEU A 46 0.32 -3.32 28.08
C LEU A 46 -0.12 -3.97 29.38
N LYS A 47 -1.37 -3.68 29.81
CA LYS A 47 -1.94 -4.31 31.01
C LYS A 47 -1.99 -5.84 30.91
N TYR A 48 -2.39 -6.36 29.76
CA TYR A 48 -2.40 -7.82 29.51
C TYR A 48 -1.01 -8.42 29.66
N PHE A 49 0.03 -7.80 29.10
CA PHE A 49 1.41 -8.32 29.23
C PHE A 49 1.93 -8.23 30.67
N GLU A 50 1.63 -7.16 31.39
CA GLU A 50 1.96 -7.04 32.81
C GLU A 50 1.28 -8.13 33.64
N GLU A 51 -0.01 -8.41 33.41
CA GLU A 51 -0.75 -9.50 34.07
C GLU A 51 -0.18 -10.90 33.71
N LYS A 52 0.45 -11.05 32.54
CA LYS A 52 1.16 -12.27 32.13
C LYS A 52 2.60 -12.36 32.66
N GLY A 53 3.02 -11.41 33.48
CA GLY A 53 4.34 -11.42 34.15
C GLY A 53 5.46 -10.79 33.34
N PHE A 54 5.15 -10.07 32.28
CA PHE A 54 6.15 -9.29 31.55
C PHE A 54 6.52 -8.02 32.33
N LYS A 55 7.81 -7.75 32.42
CA LYS A 55 8.36 -6.56 33.05
C LYS A 55 9.25 -5.79 32.07
N PRO A 56 9.19 -4.44 32.07
CA PRO A 56 10.07 -3.66 31.23
C PRO A 56 11.54 -3.89 31.60
N PHE A 57 12.35 -4.23 30.61
CA PHE A 57 13.76 -4.50 30.76
C PHE A 57 14.64 -3.37 30.27
N SER A 58 14.27 -2.77 29.13
CA SER A 58 14.98 -1.64 28.51
C SER A 58 14.01 -0.74 27.79
N LYS A 59 14.30 0.55 27.76
CA LYS A 59 13.53 1.56 27.04
C LYS A 59 14.45 2.44 26.21
N LEU A 60 14.15 2.59 24.95
CA LEU A 60 14.75 3.54 24.02
C LEU A 60 13.69 4.54 23.60
N SER A 61 14.00 5.82 23.74
CA SER A 61 13.14 6.90 23.21
C SER A 61 13.89 7.64 22.13
N SER A 62 13.42 7.56 20.90
CA SER A 62 13.95 8.35 19.80
C SER A 62 13.14 9.62 19.58
N LEU A 63 13.84 10.72 19.29
CA LEU A 63 13.25 11.98 18.87
C LEU A 63 13.80 12.25 17.47
N GLY A 64 13.00 11.96 16.46
CA GLY A 64 13.33 12.27 15.07
C GLY A 64 12.29 13.22 14.48
N GLY A 65 12.71 14.16 13.66
CA GLY A 65 11.80 15.02 12.91
C GLY A 65 12.55 15.78 11.82
N ARG A 66 12.05 15.73 10.61
CA ARG A 66 12.40 16.69 9.55
C ARG A 66 11.28 17.71 9.48
N ASN A 67 11.63 19.00 9.29
CA ASN A 67 10.69 20.11 9.11
C ASN A 67 9.77 20.44 10.30
N GLY A 68 10.33 20.49 11.53
CA GLY A 68 9.62 21.08 12.68
C GLY A 68 8.49 20.23 13.30
N THR A 69 8.20 19.05 12.78
CA THR A 69 7.30 18.08 13.41
C THR A 69 8.11 17.05 14.18
N LEU A 70 8.09 17.17 15.52
CA LEU A 70 8.68 16.17 16.40
C LEU A 70 7.89 14.86 16.31
N ARG A 71 8.36 13.90 15.51
CA ARG A 71 7.91 12.53 15.56
C ARG A 71 8.91 11.75 16.42
N GLY A 72 8.43 11.18 17.51
CA GLY A 72 9.24 10.32 18.37
C GLY A 72 8.58 8.96 18.54
N SER A 73 9.37 7.93 18.73
CA SER A 73 8.87 6.61 19.12
C SER A 73 9.51 6.17 20.43
N ASP A 74 8.74 5.46 21.24
CA ASP A 74 9.24 4.76 22.40
C ASP A 74 9.29 3.26 22.07
N GLU A 75 10.48 2.67 22.16
CA GLU A 75 10.69 1.25 22.09
C GLU A 75 10.95 0.71 23.48
N VAL A 76 10.24 -0.33 23.88
CA VAL A 76 10.42 -0.98 25.15
C VAL A 76 10.59 -2.47 24.94
N LEU A 77 11.60 -3.02 25.56
CA LEU A 77 11.84 -4.44 25.69
C LEU A 77 11.28 -4.93 27.01
N TRP A 78 10.50 -5.98 26.94
CA TRP A 78 9.86 -6.60 28.10
C TRP A 78 10.33 -8.04 28.20
N VAL A 79 10.61 -8.51 29.39
CA VAL A 79 11.02 -9.87 29.68
C VAL A 79 9.99 -10.55 30.58
N CYS A 80 9.79 -11.85 30.37
CA CYS A 80 9.01 -12.69 31.26
C CYS A 80 9.95 -13.68 31.95
N ASP A 81 10.17 -13.51 33.24
CA ASP A 81 11.15 -14.33 33.96
C ASP A 81 10.75 -15.81 34.08
N ASN A 82 9.46 -16.10 34.08
CA ASN A 82 8.91 -17.45 34.19
C ASN A 82 8.79 -18.20 32.86
N LYS A 83 9.10 -17.55 31.77
CA LYS A 83 8.99 -18.08 30.40
C LYS A 83 10.11 -17.51 29.55
N GLU A 84 10.63 -18.28 28.64
CA GLU A 84 11.62 -17.79 27.67
C GLU A 84 10.92 -16.97 26.56
N LEU A 85 10.36 -15.86 27.01
CA LEU A 85 9.65 -14.92 26.16
C LEU A 85 10.22 -13.52 26.30
N LEU A 86 10.42 -12.86 25.18
CA LEU A 86 10.82 -11.48 25.12
C LEU A 86 9.84 -10.74 24.19
N LEU A 87 9.39 -9.60 24.65
CA LEU A 87 8.46 -8.76 23.91
C LEU A 87 9.13 -7.43 23.57
N LYS A 88 9.12 -7.05 22.31
CA LYS A 88 9.51 -5.71 21.85
C LYS A 88 8.24 -4.94 21.50
N THR A 89 8.08 -3.78 22.07
CA THR A 89 7.00 -2.85 21.74
C THR A 89 7.57 -1.56 21.20
N LYS A 90 6.98 -1.06 20.11
CA LYS A 90 7.32 0.24 19.52
C LYS A 90 6.05 1.07 19.40
N LYS A 91 6.02 2.22 20.07
CA LYS A 91 4.89 3.16 20.09
C LYS A 91 5.32 4.49 19.51
N ASP A 92 4.65 4.97 18.48
CA ASP A 92 4.76 6.35 18.03
C ASP A 92 4.07 7.26 19.05
N LYS A 93 4.75 8.34 19.48
CA LYS A 93 4.23 9.30 20.48
C LYS A 93 2.98 10.04 20.01
N SER A 94 2.79 10.13 18.70
CA SER A 94 1.63 10.77 18.07
C SER A 94 0.43 9.83 17.87
N SER A 95 0.61 8.52 18.08
CA SER A 95 -0.39 7.48 17.81
C SER A 95 -0.82 6.75 19.08
N LYS A 96 -2.06 6.25 19.08
CA LYS A 96 -2.54 5.26 20.06
C LYS A 96 -2.16 3.83 19.67
N GLU A 97 -1.47 3.68 18.56
CA GLU A 97 -1.06 2.40 18.00
C GLU A 97 0.29 1.97 18.52
N MET A 98 0.48 0.70 18.71
CA MET A 98 1.71 0.10 19.17
C MET A 98 2.03 -1.14 18.34
N LYS A 99 3.20 -1.18 17.75
CA LYS A 99 3.73 -2.42 17.16
C LYS A 99 4.25 -3.33 18.26
N VAL A 100 3.95 -4.61 18.15
CA VAL A 100 4.34 -5.64 19.12
C VAL A 100 5.03 -6.77 18.38
N MET A 101 6.22 -7.13 18.81
CA MET A 101 6.98 -8.27 18.29
C MET A 101 7.33 -9.21 19.46
N LEU A 102 7.06 -10.48 19.29
CA LEU A 102 7.33 -11.52 20.29
C LEU A 102 8.48 -12.40 19.80
N TYR A 103 9.42 -12.64 20.70
CA TYR A 103 10.53 -13.59 20.53
C TYR A 103 10.32 -14.74 21.52
N TYR A 104 10.41 -15.97 21.04
CA TYR A 104 10.16 -17.17 21.85
C TYR A 104 11.01 -18.35 21.40
N SER A 105 11.20 -19.33 22.26
CA SER A 105 11.85 -20.59 21.88
C SER A 105 10.79 -21.66 21.58
N LEU A 106 10.94 -22.35 20.44
CA LEU A 106 10.09 -23.49 20.06
C LEU A 106 10.30 -24.71 20.99
N GLU A 107 11.43 -24.78 21.69
CA GLU A 107 11.71 -25.86 22.65
C GLU A 107 10.73 -25.85 23.81
N ASN A 108 10.12 -24.73 24.12
CA ASN A 108 9.13 -24.56 25.20
C ASN A 108 7.68 -24.72 24.75
N GLY A 109 7.44 -25.36 23.61
CA GLY A 109 6.13 -25.56 23.05
C GLY A 109 5.71 -24.42 22.09
N GLU A 110 4.49 -24.53 21.56
CA GLU A 110 3.96 -23.54 20.66
C GLU A 110 3.62 -22.22 21.37
N LEU A 111 3.80 -21.10 20.69
CA LEU A 111 3.52 -19.77 21.25
C LEU A 111 2.08 -19.62 21.77
N LYS A 112 1.12 -20.31 21.14
CA LYS A 112 -0.28 -20.33 21.57
C LYS A 112 -0.49 -20.87 22.99
N ASP A 113 0.41 -21.75 23.47
CA ASP A 113 0.35 -22.34 24.81
C ASP A 113 0.94 -21.37 25.88
N GLN A 114 1.72 -20.41 25.43
CA GLN A 114 2.43 -19.46 26.28
C GLN A 114 1.69 -18.12 26.39
N ILE A 115 1.04 -17.69 25.32
CA ILE A 115 0.30 -16.42 25.23
C ILE A 115 -1.01 -16.65 24.47
N ASP A 116 -2.10 -16.03 24.92
CA ASP A 116 -3.37 -16.02 24.20
C ASP A 116 -3.28 -15.15 22.93
N ILE A 117 -2.88 -15.78 21.83
CA ILE A 117 -2.79 -15.12 20.52
C ILE A 117 -4.18 -14.61 20.08
N SER A 118 -5.25 -15.30 20.45
CA SER A 118 -6.61 -14.88 20.11
C SER A 118 -7.00 -13.56 20.78
N PHE A 119 -6.44 -13.29 21.98
CA PHE A 119 -6.57 -12.00 22.63
C PHE A 119 -5.91 -10.90 21.82
N LEU A 120 -4.67 -11.13 21.36
CA LEU A 120 -3.95 -10.18 20.52
C LEU A 120 -4.69 -9.91 19.21
N ASP A 121 -5.21 -10.94 18.56
CA ASP A 121 -5.95 -10.82 17.31
C ASP A 121 -7.28 -10.05 17.47
N ARG A 122 -7.96 -10.20 18.62
CA ARG A 122 -9.17 -9.39 18.95
C ARG A 122 -8.86 -7.92 19.15
N HIS A 123 -7.65 -7.59 19.60
CA HIS A 123 -7.21 -6.21 19.85
C HIS A 123 -6.39 -5.63 18.69
N LYS A 124 -6.20 -6.41 17.61
CA LYS A 124 -5.55 -5.93 16.40
C LYS A 124 -6.34 -4.75 15.82
N ILE A 125 -5.62 -3.68 15.53
CA ILE A 125 -6.21 -2.53 14.84
C ILE A 125 -6.63 -3.02 13.46
N ARG A 126 -7.93 -3.15 13.29
CA ARG A 126 -8.47 -3.31 11.94
C ARG A 126 -8.35 -1.94 11.28
N ARG A 127 -7.63 -1.88 10.18
CA ARG A 127 -7.54 -0.64 9.39
C ARG A 127 -8.96 -0.13 9.14
N LYS A 128 -9.41 0.88 9.90
CA LYS A 128 -10.72 1.53 9.71
C LYS A 128 -10.68 2.57 8.60
N LYS A 129 -9.47 3.00 8.21
CA LYS A 129 -9.26 4.04 7.22
C LYS A 129 -8.66 3.43 5.98
N SER A 130 -9.09 3.94 4.86
CA SER A 130 -8.54 3.57 3.57
C SER A 130 -7.12 4.10 3.50
N THR A 131 -6.17 3.20 3.57
CA THR A 131 -4.75 3.51 3.43
C THR A 131 -4.25 2.96 2.11
N ILE A 132 -3.38 3.73 1.48
CA ILE A 132 -2.52 3.27 0.39
C ILE A 132 -1.12 3.19 0.97
N SER A 133 -0.45 2.07 0.75
CA SER A 133 0.94 1.90 1.15
C SER A 133 1.86 2.36 0.03
N LEU A 134 2.85 3.18 0.34
CA LEU A 134 3.91 3.58 -0.60
C LEU A 134 5.16 2.76 -0.35
N ILE A 135 5.85 2.38 -1.42
CA ILE A 135 7.16 1.72 -1.32
C ILE A 135 8.20 2.76 -0.89
N ARG A 136 8.93 2.46 0.17
CA ARG A 136 10.01 3.27 0.70
C ARG A 136 11.31 2.50 0.65
N ALA A 137 12.34 3.10 0.06
CA ALA A 137 13.70 2.58 0.15
C ALA A 137 14.31 2.94 1.52
N GLN A 138 14.83 1.94 2.21
CA GLN A 138 15.62 2.10 3.43
C GLN A 138 17.12 2.03 3.12
N GLY A 139 17.95 2.41 4.09
CA GLY A 139 19.40 2.24 3.97
C GLY A 139 19.78 0.78 3.74
N GLY A 140 20.78 0.54 2.87
CA GLY A 140 21.20 -0.83 2.52
C GLY A 140 20.41 -1.49 1.40
N GLY A 141 19.53 -0.76 0.70
CA GLY A 141 18.75 -1.28 -0.44
C GLY A 141 17.49 -2.05 -0.07
N TYR A 142 17.12 -2.09 1.20
CA TYR A 142 15.88 -2.72 1.65
C TYR A 142 14.66 -1.86 1.30
N LEU A 143 13.58 -2.52 0.86
CA LEU A 143 12.29 -1.88 0.59
C LEU A 143 11.33 -2.22 1.72
N ASP A 144 10.51 -1.22 2.09
CA ASP A 144 9.46 -1.36 3.10
C ASP A 144 8.22 -0.57 2.67
N LEU A 145 7.10 -0.76 3.35
CA LEU A 145 5.86 -0.03 3.09
C LEU A 145 5.60 1.03 4.16
N GLU A 146 5.23 2.21 3.72
CA GLU A 146 4.73 3.28 4.57
C GLU A 146 3.27 3.57 4.22
N ASP A 147 2.38 3.50 5.22
CA ASP A 147 0.93 3.66 5.02
C ASP A 147 0.52 5.13 5.08
N TYR A 148 -0.25 5.57 4.10
CA TYR A 148 -0.80 6.91 4.01
C TYR A 148 -2.34 6.88 3.97
N GLU A 149 -2.96 7.73 4.77
CA GLU A 149 -4.42 7.94 4.70
C GLU A 149 -4.78 8.68 3.42
N VAL A 150 -5.69 8.10 2.66
CA VAL A 150 -6.20 8.75 1.43
C VAL A 150 -7.50 9.45 1.75
N LYS A 151 -7.58 10.75 1.43
CA LYS A 151 -8.85 11.48 1.44
C LYS A 151 -9.73 10.92 0.33
N ILE A 152 -10.86 10.35 0.71
CA ILE A 152 -11.81 9.77 -0.22
C ILE A 152 -12.67 10.90 -0.78
N PRO A 153 -12.69 11.11 -2.09
CA PRO A 153 -13.69 11.97 -2.67
C PRO A 153 -15.08 11.32 -2.48
N LYS A 154 -16.09 12.12 -2.20
CA LYS A 154 -17.48 11.66 -2.28
C LYS A 154 -17.78 11.39 -3.75
N THR A 155 -17.68 10.14 -4.16
CA THR A 155 -17.82 9.73 -5.56
C THR A 155 -19.10 8.92 -5.68
N ASP A 156 -20.05 9.43 -6.42
CA ASP A 156 -21.16 8.64 -6.95
C ASP A 156 -20.71 8.04 -8.29
N LEU A 157 -20.65 6.71 -8.35
CA LEU A 157 -20.12 6.00 -9.53
C LEU A 157 -20.99 6.22 -10.76
N SER A 158 -22.32 6.30 -10.59
CA SER A 158 -23.24 6.48 -11.70
C SER A 158 -23.12 7.87 -12.30
N LEU A 159 -23.10 8.88 -11.44
CA LEU A 159 -23.00 10.27 -11.89
C LEU A 159 -21.64 10.57 -12.52
N ASN A 160 -20.56 9.96 -12.00
CA ASN A 160 -19.22 10.26 -12.50
C ASN A 160 -18.78 9.39 -13.70
N TYR A 161 -19.32 8.18 -13.85
CA TYR A 161 -18.81 7.20 -14.83
C TYR A 161 -19.92 6.48 -15.61
N GLY A 162 -21.19 6.85 -15.40
CA GLY A 162 -22.35 6.20 -16.01
C GLY A 162 -22.83 4.94 -15.28
N GLU A 163 -24.08 4.56 -15.52
CA GLU A 163 -24.73 3.41 -14.84
C GLU A 163 -24.08 2.07 -15.19
N GLU A 164 -23.58 1.91 -16.40
CA GLU A 164 -22.94 0.66 -16.83
C GLU A 164 -21.63 0.38 -16.08
N PHE A 165 -20.95 1.43 -15.65
CA PHE A 165 -19.71 1.29 -14.90
C PHE A 165 -19.89 0.59 -13.56
N LYS A 166 -21.06 0.68 -12.94
CA LYS A 166 -21.34 -0.04 -11.68
C LYS A 166 -21.13 -1.54 -11.79
N LYS A 167 -21.55 -2.16 -12.89
CA LYS A 167 -21.40 -3.60 -13.14
C LYS A 167 -19.92 -3.98 -13.26
N ILE A 168 -19.14 -3.12 -13.93
CA ILE A 168 -17.69 -3.30 -14.08
C ILE A 168 -17.02 -3.15 -12.72
N HIS A 169 -17.41 -2.12 -11.95
CA HIS A 169 -16.92 -1.90 -10.59
C HIS A 169 -17.19 -3.10 -9.68
N GLU A 170 -18.40 -3.66 -9.69
CA GLU A 170 -18.75 -4.85 -8.90
C GLU A 170 -17.88 -6.04 -9.28
N THR A 171 -17.62 -6.24 -10.56
CA THR A 171 -16.72 -7.31 -11.04
C THR A 171 -15.29 -7.08 -10.52
N ILE A 172 -14.78 -5.85 -10.63
CA ILE A 172 -13.45 -5.49 -10.15
C ILE A 172 -13.34 -5.74 -8.64
N ILE A 173 -14.26 -5.17 -7.84
CA ILE A 173 -14.14 -5.25 -6.38
C ILE A 173 -14.34 -6.68 -5.85
N ASN A 174 -15.23 -7.45 -6.46
CA ASN A 174 -15.43 -8.86 -6.12
C ASN A 174 -14.17 -9.68 -6.36
N LYS A 175 -13.46 -9.44 -7.46
CA LYS A 175 -12.19 -10.12 -7.77
C LYS A 175 -11.04 -9.63 -6.89
N LEU A 176 -10.92 -8.32 -6.66
CA LEU A 176 -9.85 -7.77 -5.84
C LEU A 176 -9.93 -8.21 -4.37
N ASN A 177 -11.12 -8.41 -3.82
CA ASN A 177 -11.30 -8.87 -2.45
C ASN A 177 -11.13 -10.40 -2.26
N LYS A 178 -11.02 -11.18 -3.34
CA LYS A 178 -10.76 -12.62 -3.22
C LYS A 178 -9.31 -12.87 -2.76
N LYS A 179 -9.16 -13.76 -1.79
CA LYS A 179 -7.84 -14.25 -1.39
C LYS A 179 -7.25 -15.14 -2.48
N GLU A 180 -5.93 -15.15 -2.57
CA GLU A 180 -5.19 -16.03 -3.49
C GLU A 180 -5.63 -15.92 -4.96
N GLU A 181 -6.08 -14.73 -5.35
CA GLU A 181 -6.44 -14.39 -6.71
C GLU A 181 -5.38 -13.49 -7.32
N LYS A 182 -5.04 -13.74 -8.57
CA LYS A 182 -4.10 -12.96 -9.38
C LYS A 182 -4.80 -12.36 -10.60
N GLY A 183 -4.17 -11.44 -11.27
CA GLY A 183 -4.69 -10.85 -12.50
C GLY A 183 -4.51 -9.35 -12.59
N ILE A 184 -5.01 -8.76 -13.66
CA ILE A 184 -4.83 -7.35 -13.97
C ILE A 184 -6.15 -6.68 -14.29
N VAL A 185 -6.32 -5.46 -13.78
CA VAL A 185 -7.39 -4.51 -14.16
C VAL A 185 -6.73 -3.40 -14.98
N LEU A 186 -7.24 -3.15 -16.17
CA LEU A 186 -6.76 -2.13 -17.08
C LEU A 186 -7.77 -0.99 -17.17
N LEU A 187 -7.32 0.21 -16.80
CA LEU A 187 -8.14 1.42 -16.77
C LEU A 187 -7.50 2.46 -17.70
N HIS A 188 -8.12 2.76 -18.82
CA HIS A 188 -7.56 3.69 -19.81
C HIS A 188 -8.52 4.80 -20.18
N GLY A 189 -8.03 5.85 -20.83
CA GLY A 189 -8.84 7.00 -21.26
C GLY A 189 -8.10 8.31 -21.16
N GLU A 190 -8.72 9.37 -21.65
CA GLU A 190 -8.14 10.71 -21.68
C GLU A 190 -7.79 11.24 -20.29
N PRO A 191 -6.80 12.13 -20.15
CA PRO A 191 -6.55 12.86 -18.93
C PRO A 191 -7.80 13.60 -18.43
N GLY A 192 -7.99 13.65 -17.12
CA GLY A 192 -9.15 14.36 -16.53
C GLY A 192 -10.45 13.58 -16.45
N THR A 193 -10.52 12.35 -16.97
CA THR A 193 -11.72 11.49 -16.92
C THR A 193 -11.96 10.82 -15.59
N GLY A 194 -11.10 11.03 -14.57
CA GLY A 194 -11.32 10.56 -13.20
C GLY A 194 -10.68 9.24 -12.85
N LYS A 195 -9.76 8.67 -13.66
CA LYS A 195 -9.05 7.41 -13.37
C LYS A 195 -8.43 7.37 -11.95
N THR A 196 -7.61 8.36 -11.61
CA THR A 196 -6.99 8.49 -10.27
C THR A 196 -8.04 8.63 -9.16
N THR A 197 -9.13 9.35 -9.41
CA THR A 197 -10.24 9.48 -8.46
C THR A 197 -10.90 8.14 -8.21
N TYR A 198 -11.14 7.37 -9.25
CA TYR A 198 -11.66 6.01 -9.13
C TYR A 198 -10.71 5.08 -8.37
N ILE A 199 -9.40 5.13 -8.62
CA ILE A 199 -8.39 4.34 -7.87
C ILE A 199 -8.44 4.68 -6.38
N LYS A 200 -8.50 5.96 -6.01
CA LYS A 200 -8.67 6.38 -4.61
C LYS A 200 -9.95 5.81 -4.00
N TYR A 201 -11.05 5.85 -4.72
CA TYR A 201 -12.30 5.23 -4.30
C TYR A 201 -12.16 3.71 -4.17
N LEU A 202 -11.59 3.05 -5.18
CA LEU A 202 -11.37 1.59 -5.21
C LEU A 202 -10.54 1.11 -4.01
N SER A 203 -9.48 1.85 -3.65
CA SER A 203 -8.63 1.51 -2.50
C SER A 203 -9.40 1.45 -1.18
N THR A 204 -10.51 2.17 -1.08
CA THR A 204 -11.38 2.19 0.11
C THR A 204 -12.28 0.96 0.20
N GLN A 205 -12.56 0.33 -0.93
CA GLN A 205 -13.45 -0.83 -1.03
C GLN A 205 -12.69 -2.16 -0.83
N VAL A 206 -11.38 -2.12 -0.91
CA VAL A 206 -10.51 -3.28 -0.62
C VAL A 206 -10.34 -3.40 0.90
N LYS A 207 -10.76 -4.54 1.46
CA LYS A 207 -10.81 -4.75 2.92
C LYS A 207 -9.77 -5.75 3.45
N THR A 208 -9.29 -6.61 2.57
CA THR A 208 -8.57 -7.83 2.97
C THR A 208 -7.12 -7.87 2.49
N LYS A 209 -6.70 -6.92 1.66
CA LYS A 209 -5.38 -6.90 1.04
C LYS A 209 -4.69 -5.56 1.25
N ASN A 210 -3.37 -5.57 1.21
CA ASN A 210 -2.60 -4.33 1.10
C ASN A 210 -2.79 -3.74 -0.29
N VAL A 211 -3.02 -2.43 -0.34
CA VAL A 211 -3.06 -1.67 -1.59
C VAL A 211 -1.78 -0.86 -1.67
N ILE A 212 -0.88 -1.30 -2.55
CA ILE A 212 0.47 -0.74 -2.69
C ILE A 212 0.49 0.15 -3.93
N PHE A 213 0.76 1.42 -3.73
CA PHE A 213 0.95 2.36 -4.83
C PHE A 213 2.41 2.33 -5.30
N VAL A 214 2.57 2.10 -6.58
CA VAL A 214 3.87 2.10 -7.25
C VAL A 214 3.98 3.37 -8.09
N PRO A 215 4.81 4.33 -7.69
CA PRO A 215 5.03 5.54 -8.48
C PRO A 215 5.54 5.19 -9.88
N PRO A 216 5.22 5.98 -10.92
CA PRO A 216 5.68 5.73 -12.29
C PRO A 216 7.22 5.62 -12.40
N SER A 217 7.96 6.36 -11.57
CA SER A 217 9.42 6.29 -11.47
C SER A 217 9.95 4.97 -10.92
N MET A 218 9.11 4.22 -10.19
CA MET A 218 9.46 2.91 -9.60
C MET A 218 8.82 1.75 -10.36
N ALA A 219 7.96 2.01 -11.33
CA ALA A 219 7.27 0.96 -12.07
C ALA A 219 8.25 0.01 -12.80
N GLU A 220 9.38 0.54 -13.26
CA GLU A 220 10.44 -0.26 -13.87
C GLU A 220 11.11 -1.23 -12.85
N MET A 221 11.13 -0.91 -11.56
CA MET A 221 11.67 -1.80 -10.53
C MET A 221 10.85 -3.09 -10.40
N LEU A 222 9.57 -3.07 -10.72
CA LEU A 222 8.73 -4.29 -10.70
C LEU A 222 9.22 -5.34 -11.70
N THR A 223 10.06 -4.93 -12.65
CA THR A 223 10.62 -5.81 -13.66
C THR A 223 12.00 -6.36 -13.28
N ASP A 224 12.60 -5.85 -12.20
CA ASP A 224 13.89 -6.32 -11.67
C ASP A 224 13.68 -7.54 -10.76
N PRO A 225 14.41 -8.63 -10.93
CA PRO A 225 14.31 -9.79 -10.06
C PRO A 225 14.59 -9.50 -8.58
N SER A 226 15.32 -8.44 -8.27
CA SER A 226 15.63 -8.04 -6.88
C SER A 226 14.42 -7.61 -6.08
N ILE A 227 13.28 -7.29 -6.74
CA ILE A 227 12.03 -6.94 -6.04
C ILE A 227 11.25 -8.16 -5.53
N ILE A 228 11.59 -9.36 -6.04
CA ILE A 228 10.84 -10.58 -5.69
C ILE A 228 10.80 -10.84 -4.18
N PRO A 229 11.90 -10.75 -3.40
CA PRO A 229 11.85 -10.91 -1.95
C PRO A 229 10.86 -9.95 -1.28
N PHE A 230 10.86 -8.67 -1.67
CA PHE A 230 9.90 -7.69 -1.19
C PHE A 230 8.45 -8.09 -1.53
N LEU A 231 8.19 -8.53 -2.75
CA LEU A 231 6.85 -8.97 -3.15
C LEU A 231 6.40 -10.24 -2.41
N MET A 232 7.34 -11.12 -2.05
CA MET A 232 7.05 -12.32 -1.24
C MET A 232 6.63 -11.96 0.19
N ASP A 233 7.20 -10.94 0.80
CA ASP A 233 6.79 -10.43 2.11
C ASP A 233 5.38 -9.80 2.06
N TYR A 234 5.01 -9.25 0.91
CA TYR A 234 3.72 -8.62 0.67
C TYR A 234 2.83 -9.38 -0.33
N ARG A 235 2.93 -10.70 -0.38
CA ARG A 235 2.04 -11.54 -1.21
C ARG A 235 0.57 -11.28 -0.92
N ASN A 236 -0.28 -11.62 -1.88
CA ASN A 236 -1.73 -11.38 -1.83
C ASN A 236 -2.08 -9.89 -1.65
N SER A 237 -1.32 -9.02 -2.33
CA SER A 237 -1.50 -7.57 -2.37
C SER A 237 -2.07 -7.11 -3.70
N ILE A 238 -2.48 -5.85 -3.75
CA ILE A 238 -2.88 -5.15 -4.98
C ILE A 238 -1.84 -4.07 -5.26
N LEU A 239 -1.20 -4.15 -6.42
CA LEU A 239 -0.30 -3.11 -6.91
C LEU A 239 -1.09 -2.13 -7.78
N ILE A 240 -1.03 -0.85 -7.46
CA ILE A 240 -1.57 0.22 -8.29
C ILE A 240 -0.43 0.87 -9.03
N ILE A 241 -0.51 0.88 -10.37
CA ILE A 241 0.48 1.50 -11.26
C ILE A 241 -0.25 2.56 -12.07
N GLU A 242 -0.01 3.83 -11.76
CA GLU A 242 -0.52 4.93 -12.58
C GLU A 242 0.43 5.24 -13.73
N ASP A 243 -0.14 5.69 -14.86
CA ASP A 243 0.59 6.05 -16.08
C ASP A 243 1.56 4.94 -16.53
N ALA A 244 1.01 3.72 -16.62
CA ALA A 244 1.76 2.49 -16.84
C ALA A 244 2.23 2.30 -18.31
N GLU A 245 2.14 3.32 -19.15
CA GLU A 245 2.52 3.25 -20.57
C GLU A 245 3.92 2.75 -20.81
N LYS A 246 4.86 3.16 -19.94
CA LYS A 246 6.27 2.78 -20.07
C LYS A 246 6.54 1.31 -19.75
N VAL A 247 5.71 0.71 -18.92
CA VAL A 247 5.92 -0.63 -18.37
C VAL A 247 5.05 -1.68 -19.07
N LEU A 248 3.85 -1.28 -19.53
CA LEU A 248 2.85 -2.15 -20.13
C LEU A 248 2.59 -1.83 -21.62
N GLY A 249 3.37 -0.92 -22.20
CA GLY A 249 3.24 -0.52 -23.60
C GLY A 249 3.56 -1.63 -24.59
N SER A 250 3.03 -1.53 -25.82
CA SER A 250 3.23 -2.49 -26.89
C SER A 250 4.72 -2.59 -27.30
N ARG A 251 5.11 -3.76 -27.77
CA ARG A 251 6.50 -4.12 -28.15
C ARG A 251 7.03 -3.36 -29.36
N GLU A 252 6.18 -2.67 -30.10
CA GLU A 252 6.55 -1.95 -31.32
C GLU A 252 7.34 -0.65 -31.08
N SER A 253 7.35 -0.16 -29.83
CA SER A 253 7.99 1.12 -29.48
C SER A 253 9.43 1.06 -29.00
N GLY A 254 10.15 -0.07 -29.22
CA GLY A 254 11.62 -0.18 -29.06
C GLY A 254 12.11 -0.82 -27.76
N SER A 255 12.88 -1.82 -27.96
CA SER A 255 13.83 -2.66 -27.18
C SER A 255 13.83 -2.76 -25.64
N THR A 256 13.40 -1.81 -24.85
CA THR A 256 13.34 -1.93 -23.37
C THR A 256 11.98 -2.36 -22.85
N SER A 257 10.91 -2.11 -23.57
CA SER A 257 9.53 -2.44 -23.16
C SER A 257 9.24 -3.95 -23.13
N SER A 258 9.88 -4.74 -23.98
CA SER A 258 9.58 -6.19 -24.09
C SER A 258 9.98 -6.99 -22.85
N GLN A 259 11.11 -6.66 -22.21
CA GLN A 259 11.57 -7.34 -21.00
C GLN A 259 10.69 -6.97 -19.80
N SER A 260 10.40 -5.68 -19.66
CA SER A 260 9.55 -5.15 -18.61
C SER A 260 8.15 -5.75 -18.64
N THR A 261 7.54 -5.80 -19.82
CA THR A 261 6.24 -6.43 -20.05
C THR A 261 6.27 -7.92 -19.67
N SER A 262 7.30 -8.66 -20.10
CA SER A 262 7.42 -10.09 -19.79
C SER A 262 7.55 -10.35 -18.29
N ASN A 263 8.33 -9.54 -17.58
CA ASN A 263 8.51 -9.68 -16.13
C ASN A 263 7.22 -9.38 -15.36
N LEU A 264 6.48 -8.34 -15.76
CA LEU A 264 5.17 -8.05 -15.17
C LEU A 264 4.13 -9.14 -15.45
N LEU A 265 4.15 -9.71 -16.66
CA LEU A 265 3.30 -10.86 -16.98
C LEU A 265 3.59 -12.04 -16.06
N ASN A 266 4.85 -12.28 -15.71
CA ASN A 266 5.23 -13.34 -14.77
C ASN A 266 4.71 -13.11 -13.35
N LEU A 267 4.51 -11.86 -12.92
CA LEU A 267 3.89 -11.54 -11.61
C LEU A 267 2.40 -11.86 -11.57
N THR A 268 1.72 -11.79 -12.72
CA THR A 268 0.26 -12.00 -12.81
C THR A 268 -0.11 -13.37 -13.37
N ASP A 269 0.87 -14.17 -13.79
CA ASP A 269 0.65 -15.49 -14.38
C ASP A 269 1.84 -16.41 -14.10
N GLY A 270 1.70 -17.71 -14.42
CA GLY A 270 2.72 -18.71 -14.19
C GLY A 270 3.00 -19.01 -12.71
N ILE A 271 4.07 -19.74 -12.45
CA ILE A 271 4.43 -20.25 -11.12
C ILE A 271 4.67 -19.09 -10.13
N LEU A 272 5.36 -18.02 -10.56
CA LEU A 272 5.62 -16.88 -9.72
C LEU A 272 4.30 -16.16 -9.35
N GLY A 273 3.39 -15.99 -10.31
CA GLY A 273 2.06 -15.45 -10.07
C GLY A 273 1.27 -16.26 -9.05
N ASP A 274 1.36 -17.59 -9.10
CA ASP A 274 0.71 -18.49 -8.14
C ASP A 274 1.31 -18.38 -6.72
N CYS A 275 2.62 -18.16 -6.61
CA CYS A 275 3.30 -17.96 -5.33
C CYS A 275 2.94 -16.62 -4.69
N LEU A 276 2.87 -15.56 -5.48
CA LEU A 276 2.68 -14.20 -5.00
C LEU A 276 1.20 -13.82 -4.83
N ASN A 277 0.31 -14.32 -5.69
CA ASN A 277 -1.11 -13.98 -5.73
C ASN A 277 -1.36 -12.47 -5.78
N ILE A 278 -0.55 -11.77 -6.59
CA ILE A 278 -0.62 -10.31 -6.73
C ILE A 278 -1.64 -9.97 -7.82
N GLN A 279 -2.41 -8.92 -7.55
CA GLN A 279 -3.31 -8.31 -8.52
C GLN A 279 -2.79 -6.92 -8.88
N ILE A 280 -2.88 -6.55 -10.15
CA ILE A 280 -2.41 -5.26 -10.64
C ILE A 280 -3.62 -4.43 -11.10
N VAL A 281 -3.65 -3.16 -10.70
CA VAL A 281 -4.56 -2.16 -11.25
C VAL A 281 -3.70 -1.10 -11.95
N ALA A 282 -3.77 -1.07 -13.27
CA ALA A 282 -2.95 -0.19 -14.09
C ALA A 282 -3.80 0.86 -14.80
N THR A 283 -3.32 2.11 -14.82
CA THR A 283 -3.95 3.19 -15.60
C THR A 283 -3.09 3.62 -16.77
N PHE A 284 -3.76 4.08 -17.82
CA PHE A 284 -3.16 4.58 -19.05
C PHE A 284 -3.87 5.85 -19.53
N ASN A 285 -3.10 6.78 -20.05
CA ASN A 285 -3.62 7.98 -20.73
C ASN A 285 -3.66 7.81 -22.26
N THR A 286 -3.24 6.64 -22.74
CA THR A 286 -3.16 6.31 -24.18
C THR A 286 -4.34 5.46 -24.64
N LYS A 287 -4.41 5.28 -25.95
CA LYS A 287 -5.40 4.37 -26.55
C LYS A 287 -5.03 2.91 -26.24
N ARG A 288 -6.06 2.05 -26.22
CA ARG A 288 -5.94 0.60 -25.98
C ARG A 288 -4.88 -0.07 -26.86
N ASP A 289 -4.77 0.35 -28.12
CA ASP A 289 -3.87 -0.25 -29.11
C ASP A 289 -2.37 -0.18 -28.71
N ASN A 290 -2.05 0.68 -27.76
CA ASN A 290 -0.71 0.82 -27.22
C ASN A 290 -0.42 -0.12 -26.03
N ILE A 291 -1.38 -0.95 -25.59
CA ILE A 291 -1.21 -1.91 -24.50
C ILE A 291 -0.90 -3.28 -25.10
N ASP A 292 0.11 -3.98 -24.55
CA ASP A 292 0.49 -5.31 -25.04
C ASP A 292 -0.69 -6.30 -24.87
N GLU A 293 -1.08 -6.95 -25.96
CA GLU A 293 -2.21 -7.90 -26.00
C GLU A 293 -2.05 -9.08 -25.04
N ALA A 294 -0.82 -9.36 -24.60
CA ALA A 294 -0.57 -10.43 -23.64
C ALA A 294 -1.27 -10.21 -22.28
N PHE A 295 -1.54 -8.94 -21.91
CA PHE A 295 -2.31 -8.62 -20.71
C PHE A 295 -3.81 -8.85 -20.87
N MET A 296 -4.30 -8.87 -22.12
CA MET A 296 -5.72 -9.04 -22.44
C MET A 296 -6.18 -10.50 -22.45
N ARG A 297 -5.26 -11.45 -22.27
CA ARG A 297 -5.58 -12.87 -22.34
C ARG A 297 -6.52 -13.30 -21.21
N LYS A 298 -7.49 -14.17 -21.56
CA LYS A 298 -8.38 -14.81 -20.58
C LYS A 298 -7.54 -15.51 -19.48
N GLY A 299 -7.92 -15.31 -18.24
CA GLY A 299 -7.20 -15.82 -17.07
C GLY A 299 -6.22 -14.82 -16.44
N ARG A 300 -5.79 -13.79 -17.20
CA ARG A 300 -4.98 -12.67 -16.68
C ARG A 300 -5.82 -11.42 -16.47
N LEU A 301 -6.63 -11.08 -17.46
CA LEU A 301 -7.47 -9.89 -17.40
C LEU A 301 -8.67 -10.14 -16.46
N ILE A 302 -8.77 -9.31 -15.43
CA ILE A 302 -9.91 -9.25 -14.51
C ILE A 302 -11.00 -8.39 -15.13
N ALA A 303 -10.65 -7.18 -15.55
CA ALA A 303 -11.53 -6.23 -16.19
C ALA A 303 -10.74 -5.20 -16.99
N GLU A 304 -11.37 -4.67 -18.02
CA GLU A 304 -10.91 -3.50 -18.77
C GLU A 304 -12.01 -2.47 -18.76
N HIS A 305 -11.66 -1.19 -18.61
CA HIS A 305 -12.60 -0.10 -18.74
C HIS A 305 -11.95 1.13 -19.37
N LYS A 306 -12.67 1.71 -20.34
CA LYS A 306 -12.32 2.98 -20.97
C LYS A 306 -13.09 4.11 -20.31
N PHE A 307 -12.39 5.00 -19.64
CA PHE A 307 -12.96 6.23 -19.11
C PHE A 307 -13.08 7.26 -20.24
N GLU A 308 -14.27 7.76 -20.46
CA GLU A 308 -14.58 8.76 -21.49
C GLU A 308 -15.10 10.03 -20.84
N LYS A 309 -15.18 11.09 -21.60
CA LYS A 309 -15.90 12.29 -21.20
C LYS A 309 -17.39 11.98 -21.12
N LEU A 310 -18.07 12.59 -20.16
CA LEU A 310 -19.51 12.47 -20.02
C LEU A 310 -20.22 13.08 -21.23
N SER A 311 -21.36 12.52 -21.60
CA SER A 311 -22.25 13.11 -22.56
C SER A 311 -22.78 14.47 -22.10
N VAL A 312 -23.43 15.22 -22.96
CA VAL A 312 -24.03 16.51 -22.58
C VAL A 312 -25.05 16.35 -21.44
N GLU A 313 -25.89 15.33 -21.54
CA GLU A 313 -26.92 15.05 -20.54
C GLU A 313 -26.30 14.67 -19.20
N GLU A 314 -25.34 13.74 -19.17
CA GLU A 314 -24.63 13.33 -17.96
C GLU A 314 -23.85 14.49 -17.35
N THR A 315 -23.24 15.35 -18.18
CA THR A 315 -22.51 16.53 -17.70
C THR A 315 -23.45 17.51 -16.99
N ASN A 316 -24.58 17.82 -17.58
CA ASN A 316 -25.56 18.74 -17.01
C ASN A 316 -26.19 18.15 -15.72
N ASN A 317 -26.50 16.86 -15.71
CA ASN A 317 -26.96 16.16 -14.52
C ASN A 317 -25.94 16.24 -13.37
N LEU A 318 -24.65 16.02 -13.64
CA LEU A 318 -23.59 16.12 -12.65
C LEU A 318 -23.42 17.56 -12.17
N LEU A 319 -23.42 18.57 -13.06
CA LEU A 319 -23.36 19.99 -12.70
C LEU A 319 -24.49 20.37 -11.75
N GLN A 320 -25.72 19.98 -12.05
CA GLN A 320 -26.86 20.22 -11.19
C GLN A 320 -26.70 19.54 -9.82
N HIS A 321 -26.23 18.28 -9.80
CA HIS A 321 -26.01 17.53 -8.56
C HIS A 321 -24.98 18.18 -7.63
N ILE A 322 -23.91 18.76 -8.20
CA ILE A 322 -22.86 19.45 -7.42
C ILE A 322 -23.20 20.92 -7.14
N GLY A 323 -24.40 21.36 -7.48
CA GLY A 323 -24.92 22.72 -7.18
C GLY A 323 -24.35 23.80 -8.10
N LYS A 324 -24.00 23.45 -9.34
CA LYS A 324 -23.57 24.41 -10.37
C LYS A 324 -24.74 24.76 -11.28
N ASP A 325 -25.09 26.02 -11.32
CA ASP A 325 -26.18 26.54 -12.14
C ASP A 325 -25.64 26.99 -13.52
N VAL A 326 -25.06 26.03 -14.23
CA VAL A 326 -24.46 26.19 -15.55
C VAL A 326 -24.94 25.08 -16.47
N GLU A 327 -25.44 25.40 -17.63
CA GLU A 327 -25.82 24.45 -18.67
C GLU A 327 -24.78 24.47 -19.80
N VAL A 328 -24.29 23.29 -20.17
CA VAL A 328 -23.29 23.10 -21.23
C VAL A 328 -23.89 22.42 -22.44
N LYS A 329 -23.33 22.71 -23.63
CA LYS A 329 -23.77 22.14 -24.91
C LYS A 329 -22.87 21.03 -25.44
N GLU A 330 -21.76 20.77 -24.74
CA GLU A 330 -20.79 19.73 -25.11
C GLU A 330 -20.49 18.87 -23.90
N GLY A 331 -20.19 17.58 -24.13
CA GLY A 331 -19.77 16.66 -23.10
C GLY A 331 -18.39 17.04 -22.57
N MET A 332 -18.19 16.87 -21.26
CA MET A 332 -16.96 17.29 -20.55
C MET A 332 -16.29 16.15 -19.81
N VAL A 333 -14.99 16.28 -19.57
CA VAL A 333 -14.26 15.41 -18.66
C VAL A 333 -14.50 15.84 -17.20
N LEU A 334 -14.39 14.92 -16.26
CA LEU A 334 -14.70 15.19 -14.86
C LEU A 334 -13.86 16.31 -14.25
N SER A 335 -12.58 16.44 -14.64
CA SER A 335 -11.73 17.55 -14.17
C SER A 335 -12.31 18.90 -14.50
N ASP A 336 -12.88 19.07 -15.66
CA ASP A 336 -13.42 20.34 -16.12
C ASP A 336 -14.77 20.64 -15.46
N ILE A 337 -15.58 19.61 -15.24
CA ILE A 337 -16.87 19.74 -14.53
C ILE A 337 -16.65 20.18 -13.08
N TYR A 338 -15.76 19.52 -12.34
CA TYR A 338 -15.50 19.85 -10.94
C TYR A 338 -14.78 21.18 -10.73
N ASN A 339 -14.09 21.68 -11.76
CA ASN A 339 -13.34 22.94 -11.73
C ASN A 339 -13.93 24.01 -12.64
N ILE A 340 -15.22 23.91 -12.99
CA ILE A 340 -15.87 24.83 -13.95
C ILE A 340 -15.78 26.31 -13.54
N ASP A 341 -15.71 26.58 -12.24
CA ASP A 341 -15.59 27.95 -11.71
C ASP A 341 -14.15 28.36 -11.43
N VAL A 342 -13.17 27.52 -11.75
CA VAL A 342 -11.76 27.83 -11.47
C VAL A 342 -11.17 28.58 -12.65
N ASP A 343 -10.87 29.87 -12.45
CA ASP A 343 -10.13 30.66 -13.43
C ASP A 343 -8.70 30.15 -13.58
N VAL A 344 -8.39 29.63 -14.76
CA VAL A 344 -7.01 29.23 -15.08
C VAL A 344 -6.30 30.43 -15.67
N TYR A 345 -5.38 31.03 -14.90
CA TYR A 345 -4.51 32.09 -15.41
C TYR A 345 -3.56 31.52 -16.49
N LYS A 346 -3.91 31.74 -17.77
CA LYS A 346 -3.01 31.43 -18.89
C LYS A 346 -2.20 32.68 -19.21
N THR A 347 -0.88 32.60 -19.06
CA THR A 347 0.02 33.62 -19.58
C THR A 347 -0.03 33.58 -21.12
N ILE A 348 -0.75 34.49 -21.74
CA ILE A 348 -0.71 34.65 -23.18
C ILE A 348 0.65 35.25 -23.52
N LYS A 349 1.54 34.45 -24.13
CA LYS A 349 2.76 34.99 -24.72
C LYS A 349 2.33 35.97 -25.80
N LYS A 350 2.47 37.28 -25.54
CA LYS A 350 2.37 38.30 -26.57
C LYS A 350 3.39 37.94 -27.66
N GLY A 351 2.89 37.72 -28.86
CA GLY A 351 3.74 37.50 -30.02
C GLY A 351 4.76 38.62 -30.12
N LYS A 352 6.01 38.26 -30.41
CA LYS A 352 7.04 39.24 -30.72
C LYS A 352 6.52 40.06 -31.91
N ILE A 353 6.27 41.33 -31.69
CA ILE A 353 6.14 42.28 -32.76
C ILE A 353 7.56 42.43 -33.30
N GLY A 354 7.81 41.88 -34.51
CA GLY A 354 9.06 42.10 -35.21
C GLY A 354 9.13 43.55 -35.68
N PHE A 355 10.24 44.18 -35.38
CA PHE A 355 10.74 45.35 -36.07
C PHE A 355 11.77 44.89 -37.10
#